data_ebf5034e084a94b61568e4fed1900f90
#
_entry.id   ebf5034e084a94b61568e4fed1900f90
#
_cell.length_a   1.000
_cell.length_b   1.000
_cell.length_c   1.000
_cell.angle_alpha   90.00
_cell.angle_beta   90.00
_cell.angle_gamma   90.00
#
_symmetry.space_group_name_H-M   'P 1'
#
loop_
_entity.id
_entity.type
_entity.pdbx_description
1 polymer ?
#
loop_
_entity_poly.entity_id
_entity_poly.type
_entity_poly.pdbx_seq_one_letter_code
_entity_poly.pdbx_strand_id
1 'polypeptide(L)'
;MKKILYPDKKDWSEMLRRPTQNVETLFENVGAILKNVKANGDKAVLGYEEQFDKVKLESLAVTPEEIKEAEAQVPIELKVAILLAQRNIYTFHKKQKFEGKKVETMEGVTCWQKAVGIEKVGLYIPGGTAPLFSTVLMLAVPAHIAGCKEIVLCTPPNKEGKVHPAILYAAQVSGVSKIFKIGGVQAIGAMAYGTESVPKVYKIFGPGNQYVMAAKQMVAMHDVAIDMPAGPSEVEVIADETANPKFVAADLLSQAEHGLDSQVVLITTSEKLLNEVEYEVQHQLSRLQRWQIAEKSLENSKLILVKDMDEAIELTNEYAPEHLIIETKDYMELAEKVVNAGSVFLGSYTPESAGDYASGTNHTLPTNGYAKAYSGVSLDSFIRKITFQEINREGIQNIGPAIEVMAAHEQLDAHKNAVSVRLNSLK
;
A
#
# COMPACT_ATOMS: atom_id res chain seq x y z
N MET A 1 -4.97 -17.41 -20.71
CA MET A 1 -5.73 -16.12 -20.63
C MET A 1 -7.02 -16.21 -21.44
N LYS A 2 -8.08 -15.49 -21.04
CA LYS A 2 -9.35 -15.44 -21.76
C LYS A 2 -9.34 -14.28 -22.76
N LYS A 3 -9.56 -14.58 -24.06
CA LYS A 3 -9.76 -13.54 -25.08
C LYS A 3 -11.20 -13.06 -25.07
N ILE A 4 -11.40 -11.74 -25.12
CA ILE A 4 -12.71 -11.09 -25.13
C ILE A 4 -12.67 -10.02 -26.21
N LEU A 5 -13.57 -10.14 -27.19
CA LEU A 5 -13.58 -9.23 -28.34
C LEU A 5 -14.84 -8.34 -28.26
N TYR A 6 -14.63 -7.04 -28.27
CA TYR A 6 -15.69 -6.01 -28.28
C TYR A 6 -16.78 -6.26 -27.23
N PRO A 7 -16.44 -6.28 -25.92
CA PRO A 7 -17.42 -6.59 -24.87
C PRO A 7 -18.50 -5.52 -24.76
N ASP A 8 -19.75 -5.93 -24.60
CA ASP A 8 -20.84 -5.01 -24.27
C ASP A 8 -20.62 -4.41 -22.86
N LYS A 9 -20.90 -3.11 -22.68
CA LYS A 9 -20.79 -2.42 -21.37
C LYS A 9 -21.56 -3.11 -20.24
N LYS A 10 -22.72 -3.70 -20.55
CA LYS A 10 -23.52 -4.44 -19.56
C LYS A 10 -22.80 -5.65 -18.93
N ASP A 11 -21.82 -6.21 -19.64
CA ASP A 11 -21.08 -7.41 -19.23
C ASP A 11 -19.76 -7.07 -18.50
N TRP A 12 -19.36 -5.79 -18.47
CA TRP A 12 -18.08 -5.35 -17.90
C TRP A 12 -17.94 -5.74 -16.43
N SER A 13 -18.95 -5.55 -15.60
CA SER A 13 -18.89 -5.87 -14.17
C SER A 13 -18.55 -7.34 -13.91
N GLU A 14 -19.18 -8.28 -14.66
CA GLU A 14 -18.88 -9.70 -14.54
C GLU A 14 -17.54 -10.04 -15.20
N MET A 15 -17.25 -9.46 -16.36
CA MET A 15 -16.01 -9.67 -17.08
C MET A 15 -14.78 -9.24 -16.28
N LEU A 16 -14.87 -8.10 -15.59
CA LEU A 16 -13.77 -7.52 -14.79
C LEU A 16 -13.66 -8.11 -13.38
N ARG A 17 -14.51 -9.08 -13.06
CA ARG A 17 -14.52 -9.70 -11.73
C ARG A 17 -13.16 -10.32 -11.40
N ARG A 18 -12.73 -10.05 -10.19
CA ARG A 18 -11.49 -10.55 -9.62
C ARG A 18 -11.69 -11.90 -8.94
N PRO A 19 -10.65 -12.73 -8.82
CA PRO A 19 -10.72 -13.93 -8.02
C PRO A 19 -11.11 -13.60 -6.57
N THR A 20 -12.20 -14.18 -6.07
CA THR A 20 -12.65 -14.00 -4.69
C THR A 20 -12.53 -15.32 -3.94
N GLN A 21 -12.10 -15.25 -2.68
CA GLN A 21 -12.07 -16.40 -1.79
C GLN A 21 -13.20 -16.32 -0.75
N ASN A 22 -13.56 -17.45 -0.16
CA ASN A 22 -14.59 -17.51 0.87
C ASN A 22 -14.08 -16.87 2.17
N VAL A 23 -14.67 -15.74 2.56
CA VAL A 23 -14.16 -14.85 3.60
C VAL A 23 -14.60 -15.27 5.01
N GLU A 24 -15.73 -15.97 5.18
CA GLU A 24 -16.33 -16.24 6.49
C GLU A 24 -15.46 -17.13 7.38
N THR A 25 -15.06 -18.31 6.89
CA THR A 25 -14.17 -19.24 7.64
C THR A 25 -12.80 -18.62 7.92
N LEU A 26 -12.34 -17.73 7.04
CA LEU A 26 -11.09 -17.01 7.19
C LEU A 26 -11.12 -16.10 8.43
N PHE A 27 -12.18 -15.31 8.60
CA PHE A 27 -12.31 -14.39 9.74
C PHE A 27 -12.40 -15.13 11.09
N GLU A 28 -13.04 -16.29 11.15
CA GLU A 28 -13.09 -17.09 12.37
C GLU A 28 -11.70 -17.54 12.83
N ASN A 29 -10.92 -18.12 11.91
CA ASN A 29 -9.57 -18.60 12.18
C ASN A 29 -8.64 -17.46 12.59
N VAL A 30 -8.65 -16.35 11.82
CA VAL A 30 -7.87 -15.15 12.11
C VAL A 30 -8.25 -14.55 13.45
N GLY A 31 -9.55 -14.47 13.77
CA GLY A 31 -10.06 -13.96 15.04
C GLY A 31 -9.60 -14.77 16.24
N ALA A 32 -9.51 -16.09 16.10
CA ALA A 32 -9.00 -16.96 17.17
C ALA A 32 -7.50 -16.67 17.45
N ILE A 33 -6.68 -16.51 16.40
CA ILE A 33 -5.25 -16.16 16.54
C ILE A 33 -5.10 -14.80 17.22
N LEU A 34 -5.81 -13.78 16.73
CA LEU A 34 -5.75 -12.42 17.27
C LEU A 34 -6.14 -12.38 18.75
N LYS A 35 -7.22 -13.07 19.14
CA LYS A 35 -7.64 -13.20 20.54
C LYS A 35 -6.58 -13.86 21.42
N ASN A 36 -5.94 -14.90 20.91
CA ASN A 36 -4.89 -15.60 21.64
C ASN A 36 -3.64 -14.71 21.83
N VAL A 37 -3.20 -14.00 20.79
CA VAL A 37 -2.08 -13.04 20.90
C VAL A 37 -2.42 -11.92 21.90
N LYS A 38 -3.64 -11.38 21.87
CA LYS A 38 -4.09 -10.34 22.81
C LYS A 38 -4.07 -10.81 24.27
N ALA A 39 -4.39 -12.09 24.50
CA ALA A 39 -4.47 -12.65 25.84
C ALA A 39 -3.14 -13.15 26.40
N ASN A 40 -2.25 -13.67 25.55
CA ASN A 40 -1.07 -14.44 25.94
C ASN A 40 0.26 -13.87 25.43
N GLY A 41 0.26 -12.72 24.77
CA GLY A 41 1.45 -11.97 24.34
C GLY A 41 2.50 -12.80 23.60
N ASP A 42 3.76 -12.63 23.95
CA ASP A 42 4.90 -13.32 23.33
C ASP A 42 4.78 -14.84 23.34
N LYS A 43 4.16 -15.41 24.39
CA LYS A 43 3.96 -16.86 24.48
C LYS A 43 3.10 -17.39 23.32
N ALA A 44 2.02 -16.67 22.97
CA ALA A 44 1.18 -17.03 21.83
C ALA A 44 1.93 -16.87 20.51
N VAL A 45 2.65 -15.76 20.36
CA VAL A 45 3.44 -15.47 19.14
C VAL A 45 4.48 -16.55 18.89
N LEU A 46 5.28 -16.90 19.90
CA LEU A 46 6.30 -17.97 19.79
C LEU A 46 5.68 -19.32 19.44
N GLY A 47 4.52 -19.64 20.00
CA GLY A 47 3.78 -20.87 19.67
C GLY A 47 3.31 -20.88 18.20
N TYR A 48 2.89 -19.75 17.65
CA TYR A 48 2.50 -19.65 16.24
C TYR A 48 3.69 -19.69 15.29
N GLU A 49 4.87 -19.12 15.64
CA GLU A 49 6.08 -19.27 14.86
C GLU A 49 6.51 -20.77 14.76
N GLU A 50 6.42 -21.51 15.86
CA GLU A 50 6.67 -22.95 15.84
C GLU A 50 5.61 -23.71 15.02
N GLN A 51 4.35 -23.31 15.11
CA GLN A 51 3.25 -23.96 14.42
C GLN A 51 3.24 -23.69 12.90
N PHE A 52 3.41 -22.43 12.47
CA PHE A 52 3.24 -22.02 11.08
C PHE A 52 4.56 -21.94 10.32
N ASP A 53 5.57 -21.30 10.91
CA ASP A 53 6.88 -21.10 10.27
C ASP A 53 7.85 -22.25 10.57
N LYS A 54 7.45 -23.21 11.44
CA LYS A 54 8.22 -24.40 11.81
C LYS A 54 9.59 -24.06 12.42
N VAL A 55 9.65 -22.96 13.15
CA VAL A 55 10.87 -22.50 13.81
C VAL A 55 10.62 -22.25 15.30
N LYS A 56 11.51 -22.76 16.14
CA LYS A 56 11.50 -22.53 17.58
C LYS A 56 12.47 -21.40 17.90
N LEU A 57 11.92 -20.27 18.32
CA LEU A 57 12.68 -19.07 18.65
C LEU A 57 12.82 -18.93 20.18
N GLU A 58 14.02 -18.50 20.61
CA GLU A 58 14.26 -18.11 22.02
C GLU A 58 13.91 -16.62 22.23
N SER A 59 14.01 -15.79 21.19
CA SER A 59 13.68 -14.37 21.20
C SER A 59 13.04 -13.95 19.88
N LEU A 60 12.02 -13.12 19.98
CA LEU A 60 11.36 -12.51 18.81
C LEU A 60 12.18 -11.36 18.20
N ALA A 61 12.96 -10.65 19.01
CA ALA A 61 13.73 -9.51 18.54
C ALA A 61 14.97 -9.92 17.73
N VAL A 62 15.25 -9.17 16.68
CA VAL A 62 16.53 -9.23 15.96
C VAL A 62 17.58 -8.44 16.75
N THR A 63 18.76 -9.03 16.95
CA THR A 63 19.83 -8.38 17.69
C THR A 63 20.72 -7.49 16.81
N PRO A 64 21.46 -6.54 17.38
CA PRO A 64 22.46 -5.76 16.64
C PRO A 64 23.52 -6.62 15.95
N GLU A 65 23.89 -7.76 16.58
CA GLU A 65 24.86 -8.72 16.04
C GLU A 65 24.31 -9.39 14.77
N GLU A 66 23.04 -9.80 14.79
CA GLU A 66 22.36 -10.36 13.61
C GLU A 66 22.33 -9.36 12.45
N ILE A 67 22.09 -8.06 12.72
CA ILE A 67 22.10 -7.01 11.70
C ILE A 67 23.50 -6.85 11.10
N LYS A 68 24.54 -6.83 11.94
CA LYS A 68 25.93 -6.71 11.51
C LYS A 68 26.40 -7.91 10.70
N GLU A 69 26.02 -9.13 11.12
CA GLU A 69 26.29 -10.36 10.38
C GLU A 69 25.60 -10.33 9.00
N ALA A 70 24.34 -9.93 8.95
CA ALA A 70 23.57 -9.81 7.74
C ALA A 70 24.18 -8.80 6.74
N GLU A 71 24.63 -7.64 7.23
CA GLU A 71 25.30 -6.65 6.39
C GLU A 71 26.54 -7.24 5.69
N ALA A 72 27.31 -8.05 6.36
CA ALA A 72 28.50 -8.70 5.77
C ALA A 72 28.13 -9.73 4.69
N GLN A 73 26.95 -10.33 4.75
CA GLN A 73 26.48 -11.34 3.79
C GLN A 73 25.85 -10.75 2.52
N VAL A 74 25.41 -9.48 2.52
CA VAL A 74 24.80 -8.85 1.35
C VAL A 74 25.88 -8.53 0.31
N PRO A 75 25.78 -9.03 -0.94
CA PRO A 75 26.70 -8.71 -2.02
C PRO A 75 26.80 -7.20 -2.28
N ILE A 76 27.99 -6.74 -2.68
CA ILE A 76 28.23 -5.31 -2.87
C ILE A 76 27.35 -4.70 -3.97
N GLU A 77 27.12 -5.42 -5.05
CA GLU A 77 26.22 -5.01 -6.13
C GLU A 77 24.78 -4.83 -5.65
N LEU A 78 24.30 -5.71 -4.75
CA LEU A 78 22.97 -5.57 -4.17
C LEU A 78 22.88 -4.37 -3.21
N LYS A 79 23.93 -4.13 -2.41
CA LYS A 79 24.01 -2.92 -1.56
C LYS A 79 23.91 -1.64 -2.39
N VAL A 80 24.64 -1.57 -3.50
CA VAL A 80 24.60 -0.42 -4.41
C VAL A 80 23.19 -0.22 -5.00
N ALA A 81 22.56 -1.29 -5.44
CA ALA A 81 21.17 -1.26 -5.96
C ALA A 81 20.17 -0.79 -4.90
N ILE A 82 20.24 -1.33 -3.68
CA ILE A 82 19.39 -0.92 -2.56
C ILE A 82 19.57 0.57 -2.23
N LEU A 83 20.80 1.06 -2.19
CA LEU A 83 21.08 2.47 -1.91
C LEU A 83 20.60 3.40 -3.03
N LEU A 84 20.69 2.97 -4.29
CA LEU A 84 20.13 3.70 -5.43
C LEU A 84 18.61 3.83 -5.29
N ALA A 85 17.92 2.72 -5.05
CA ALA A 85 16.47 2.68 -4.86
C ALA A 85 16.05 3.55 -3.66
N GLN A 86 16.71 3.38 -2.50
CA GLN A 86 16.46 4.16 -1.29
C GLN A 86 16.58 5.67 -1.56
N ARG A 87 17.63 6.11 -2.28
CA ARG A 87 17.83 7.52 -2.65
C ARG A 87 16.70 8.05 -3.53
N ASN A 88 16.26 7.29 -4.53
CA ASN A 88 15.19 7.71 -5.43
C ASN A 88 13.85 7.80 -4.69
N ILE A 89 13.51 6.80 -3.88
CA ILE A 89 12.32 6.77 -3.01
C ILE A 89 12.35 7.97 -2.05
N TYR A 90 13.49 8.22 -1.40
CA TYR A 90 13.67 9.38 -0.52
C TYR A 90 13.45 10.70 -1.26
N THR A 91 14.04 10.84 -2.45
CA THR A 91 13.95 12.07 -3.26
C THR A 91 12.50 12.38 -3.63
N PHE A 92 11.76 11.39 -4.10
CA PHE A 92 10.37 11.55 -4.48
C PHE A 92 9.47 11.86 -3.27
N HIS A 93 9.55 11.05 -2.21
CA HIS A 93 8.68 11.21 -1.04
C HIS A 93 9.00 12.48 -0.24
N LYS A 94 10.25 12.92 -0.20
CA LYS A 94 10.63 14.17 0.46
C LYS A 94 9.94 15.41 -0.15
N LYS A 95 9.64 15.38 -1.45
CA LYS A 95 8.93 16.47 -2.13
C LYS A 95 7.42 16.52 -1.81
N GLN A 96 6.89 15.48 -1.20
CA GLN A 96 5.48 15.40 -0.78
C GLN A 96 5.24 16.05 0.61
N LYS A 97 6.24 16.68 1.23
CA LYS A 97 6.06 17.33 2.54
C LYS A 97 4.97 18.38 2.47
N PHE A 98 3.99 18.23 3.38
CA PHE A 98 2.90 19.17 3.51
C PHE A 98 3.39 20.48 4.13
N GLU A 99 3.19 21.57 3.42
CA GLU A 99 3.43 22.94 3.92
C GLU A 99 2.08 23.59 4.24
N GLY A 100 1.76 23.65 5.53
CA GLY A 100 0.53 24.29 6.01
C GLY A 100 0.56 25.79 5.79
N LYS A 101 -0.51 26.33 5.21
CA LYS A 101 -0.71 27.78 5.07
C LYS A 101 -1.65 28.28 6.16
N LYS A 102 -1.33 29.45 6.75
CA LYS A 102 -2.28 30.20 7.58
C LYS A 102 -3.24 30.93 6.66
N VAL A 103 -4.53 30.80 6.95
CA VAL A 103 -5.62 31.45 6.22
C VAL A 103 -6.41 32.29 7.22
N GLU A 104 -6.48 33.55 6.98
CA GLU A 104 -7.43 34.43 7.67
C GLU A 104 -8.79 34.29 6.98
N THR A 105 -9.73 33.62 7.65
CA THR A 105 -11.07 33.33 7.10
C THR A 105 -12.02 34.54 7.29
N MET A 106 -11.72 35.34 8.27
CA MET A 106 -12.39 36.62 8.59
C MET A 106 -11.40 37.42 9.42
N GLU A 107 -11.53 38.73 9.42
CA GLU A 107 -10.67 39.61 10.22
C GLU A 107 -10.61 39.20 11.69
N GLY A 108 -9.39 38.89 12.14
CA GLY A 108 -9.12 38.38 13.48
C GLY A 108 -9.40 36.89 13.71
N VAL A 109 -9.69 36.08 12.63
CA VAL A 109 -9.90 34.64 12.67
C VAL A 109 -8.91 33.95 11.75
N THR A 110 -7.93 33.27 12.30
CA THR A 110 -6.87 32.57 11.53
C THR A 110 -6.94 31.06 11.75
N CYS A 111 -6.97 30.30 10.65
CA CYS A 111 -6.99 28.86 10.66
C CYS A 111 -5.79 28.29 9.88
N TRP A 112 -5.22 27.17 10.35
CA TRP A 112 -4.16 26.48 9.62
C TRP A 112 -4.09 24.99 9.98
N GLN A 113 -3.33 24.25 9.20
CA GLN A 113 -2.99 22.86 9.49
C GLN A 113 -1.49 22.69 9.71
N LYS A 114 -1.11 21.79 10.61
CA LYS A 114 0.26 21.35 10.84
C LYS A 114 0.34 19.84 10.64
N ALA A 115 1.25 19.41 9.77
CA ALA A 115 1.55 17.99 9.62
C ALA A 115 2.50 17.52 10.73
N VAL A 116 2.20 16.36 11.31
CA VAL A 116 3.04 15.68 12.31
C VAL A 116 3.10 14.20 11.98
N GLY A 117 4.29 13.60 12.10
CA GLY A 117 4.47 12.15 11.90
C GLY A 117 3.64 11.34 12.90
N ILE A 118 3.13 10.19 12.47
CA ILE A 118 2.57 9.18 13.36
C ILE A 118 3.72 8.67 14.23
N GLU A 119 3.58 8.74 15.54
CA GLU A 119 4.71 8.50 16.45
C GLU A 119 5.24 7.07 16.36
N LYS A 120 4.34 6.07 16.30
CA LYS A 120 4.67 4.63 16.26
C LYS A 120 3.96 3.97 15.09
N VAL A 121 4.72 3.40 14.18
CA VAL A 121 4.19 2.68 13.00
C VAL A 121 4.75 1.27 12.94
N GLY A 122 3.90 0.33 12.53
CA GLY A 122 4.26 -1.06 12.27
C GLY A 122 4.37 -1.33 10.78
N LEU A 123 5.43 -1.96 10.36
CA LEU A 123 5.67 -2.39 9.00
C LEU A 123 5.66 -3.92 8.96
N TYR A 124 4.75 -4.48 8.20
CA TYR A 124 4.70 -5.91 7.95
C TYR A 124 5.36 -6.22 6.60
N ILE A 125 6.39 -7.04 6.62
CA ILE A 125 7.07 -7.52 5.41
C ILE A 125 6.80 -9.01 5.28
N PRO A 126 6.07 -9.43 4.24
CA PRO A 126 5.77 -10.85 4.09
C PRO A 126 7.05 -11.65 3.81
N GLY A 127 7.05 -12.86 4.34
CA GLY A 127 8.01 -13.89 3.96
C GLY A 127 7.41 -14.81 2.93
N GLY A 128 8.07 -15.91 2.65
CA GLY A 128 7.61 -16.95 1.75
C GLY A 128 8.60 -17.20 0.62
N THR A 129 8.14 -17.13 -0.63
CA THR A 129 8.96 -17.53 -1.79
C THR A 129 9.98 -16.50 -2.25
N ALA A 130 9.90 -15.25 -1.78
CA ALA A 130 10.83 -14.18 -2.12
C ALA A 130 11.09 -13.26 -0.93
N PRO A 131 12.35 -12.80 -0.71
CA PRO A 131 12.68 -11.82 0.30
C PRO A 131 12.34 -10.41 -0.20
N LEU A 132 11.20 -9.85 0.20
CA LEU A 132 10.68 -8.56 -0.29
C LEU A 132 11.37 -7.36 0.41
N PHE A 133 12.69 -7.25 0.25
CA PHE A 133 13.45 -6.12 0.81
C PHE A 133 13.10 -4.76 0.17
N SER A 134 12.57 -4.74 -1.06
CA SER A 134 12.03 -3.53 -1.68
C SER A 134 10.87 -2.94 -0.89
N THR A 135 9.97 -3.77 -0.37
CA THR A 135 8.85 -3.33 0.47
C THR A 135 9.33 -2.66 1.76
N VAL A 136 10.48 -3.08 2.31
CA VAL A 136 11.10 -2.37 3.44
C VAL A 136 11.43 -0.93 3.07
N LEU A 137 12.04 -0.70 1.90
CA LEU A 137 12.37 0.65 1.42
C LEU A 137 11.11 1.49 1.21
N MET A 138 10.09 0.90 0.55
CA MET A 138 8.82 1.57 0.22
C MET A 138 8.04 2.03 1.45
N LEU A 139 8.18 1.35 2.58
CA LEU A 139 7.46 1.67 3.80
C LEU A 139 8.33 2.46 4.81
N ALA A 140 9.58 2.04 5.02
CA ALA A 140 10.41 2.65 6.04
C ALA A 140 10.95 4.03 5.64
N VAL A 141 11.29 4.24 4.35
CA VAL A 141 11.81 5.54 3.89
C VAL A 141 10.79 6.67 4.08
N PRO A 142 9.52 6.56 3.60
CA PRO A 142 8.54 7.61 3.86
C PRO A 142 8.19 7.73 5.35
N ALA A 143 8.17 6.65 6.14
CA ALA A 143 7.99 6.72 7.59
C ALA A 143 9.09 7.56 8.27
N HIS A 144 10.34 7.35 7.88
CA HIS A 144 11.49 8.13 8.36
C HIS A 144 11.38 9.61 7.96
N ILE A 145 11.04 9.91 6.70
CA ILE A 145 10.85 11.28 6.20
C ILE A 145 9.71 12.00 6.96
N ALA A 146 8.63 11.28 7.28
CA ALA A 146 7.50 11.79 8.06
C ALA A 146 7.86 12.15 9.50
N GLY A 147 8.98 11.61 10.01
CA GLY A 147 9.43 11.80 11.39
C GLY A 147 8.73 10.87 12.38
N CYS A 148 8.35 9.67 11.95
CA CYS A 148 7.89 8.61 12.85
C CYS A 148 9.03 8.27 13.82
N LYS A 149 8.75 8.32 15.13
CA LYS A 149 9.78 8.12 16.15
C LYS A 149 10.15 6.66 16.35
N GLU A 150 9.17 5.79 16.22
CA GLU A 150 9.32 4.34 16.36
C GLU A 150 8.76 3.64 15.14
N ILE A 151 9.66 3.00 14.38
CA ILE A 151 9.34 2.23 13.18
C ILE A 151 9.64 0.77 13.51
N VAL A 152 8.58 0.00 13.75
CA VAL A 152 8.62 -1.41 14.11
C VAL A 152 8.43 -2.25 12.86
N LEU A 153 9.34 -3.19 12.58
CA LEU A 153 9.22 -4.09 11.44
C LEU A 153 9.04 -5.52 11.93
N CYS A 154 8.02 -6.21 11.43
CA CYS A 154 7.81 -7.64 11.60
C CYS A 154 7.93 -8.36 10.25
N THR A 155 8.72 -9.43 10.23
CA THR A 155 8.92 -10.30 9.07
C THR A 155 9.21 -11.72 9.54
N PRO A 156 8.68 -12.77 8.86
CA PRO A 156 8.92 -14.13 9.28
C PRO A 156 10.40 -14.50 9.18
N PRO A 157 10.91 -15.28 10.11
CA PRO A 157 12.23 -15.87 10.02
C PRO A 157 12.26 -17.05 9.04
N ASN A 158 13.46 -17.46 8.64
CA ASN A 158 13.70 -18.72 7.98
C ASN A 158 13.72 -19.89 8.99
N LYS A 159 13.93 -21.12 8.51
CA LYS A 159 13.96 -22.33 9.35
C LYS A 159 15.08 -22.33 10.39
N GLU A 160 16.12 -21.56 10.18
CA GLU A 160 17.24 -21.35 11.11
C GLU A 160 16.97 -20.22 12.13
N GLY A 161 15.77 -19.65 12.12
CA GLY A 161 15.40 -18.56 13.03
C GLY A 161 16.02 -17.20 12.68
N LYS A 162 16.50 -17.03 11.44
CA LYS A 162 17.14 -15.80 10.97
C LYS A 162 16.28 -15.07 9.93
N VAL A 163 16.34 -13.76 9.94
CA VAL A 163 15.75 -12.92 8.87
C VAL A 163 16.72 -12.84 7.69
N HIS A 164 16.17 -12.77 6.48
CA HIS A 164 17.00 -12.68 5.27
C HIS A 164 17.92 -11.46 5.30
N PRO A 165 19.23 -11.59 4.98
CA PRO A 165 20.21 -10.51 5.09
C PRO A 165 19.84 -9.22 4.36
N ALA A 166 19.28 -9.31 3.15
CA ALA A 166 18.87 -8.13 2.37
C ALA A 166 17.73 -7.36 3.04
N ILE A 167 16.80 -8.02 3.77
CA ILE A 167 15.74 -7.37 4.55
C ILE A 167 16.34 -6.58 5.71
N LEU A 168 17.29 -7.17 6.46
CA LEU A 168 17.96 -6.50 7.57
C LEU A 168 18.78 -5.30 7.10
N TYR A 169 19.50 -5.44 5.98
CA TYR A 169 20.26 -4.34 5.39
C TYR A 169 19.33 -3.19 4.91
N ALA A 170 18.26 -3.52 4.20
CA ALA A 170 17.27 -2.52 3.77
C ALA A 170 16.63 -1.80 4.95
N ALA A 171 16.32 -2.51 6.04
CA ALA A 171 15.76 -1.94 7.26
C ALA A 171 16.76 -0.98 7.94
N GLN A 172 18.03 -1.37 8.02
CA GLN A 172 19.10 -0.55 8.59
C GLN A 172 19.27 0.78 7.83
N VAL A 173 19.42 0.72 6.49
CA VAL A 173 19.63 1.93 5.67
C VAL A 173 18.39 2.82 5.56
N SER A 174 17.22 2.32 5.93
CA SER A 174 15.95 3.06 5.88
C SER A 174 15.50 3.60 7.25
N GLY A 175 16.27 3.34 8.32
CA GLY A 175 16.01 3.91 9.65
C GLY A 175 14.93 3.18 10.46
N VAL A 176 14.73 1.88 10.23
CA VAL A 176 13.87 1.04 11.09
C VAL A 176 14.48 0.97 12.49
N SER A 177 13.64 1.18 13.52
CA SER A 177 14.11 1.25 14.91
C SER A 177 14.13 -0.11 15.61
N LYS A 178 13.22 -1.01 15.28
CA LYS A 178 13.10 -2.34 15.89
C LYS A 178 12.64 -3.36 14.84
N ILE A 179 13.25 -4.54 14.87
CA ILE A 179 12.92 -5.63 13.93
C ILE A 179 12.58 -6.89 14.74
N PHE A 180 11.49 -7.56 14.34
CA PHE A 180 11.02 -8.77 14.99
C PHE A 180 10.85 -9.91 13.98
N LYS A 181 11.23 -11.10 14.40
CA LYS A 181 11.15 -12.38 13.67
C LYS A 181 9.74 -12.97 13.81
N ILE A 182 8.75 -12.31 13.21
CA ILE A 182 7.34 -12.68 13.35
C ILE A 182 6.65 -12.57 12.00
N GLY A 183 5.99 -13.66 11.55
CA GLY A 183 5.19 -13.71 10.33
C GLY A 183 3.68 -13.62 10.58
N GLY A 184 2.90 -13.68 9.51
CA GLY A 184 1.47 -13.97 9.52
C GLY A 184 0.56 -13.06 10.38
N VAL A 185 -0.56 -13.65 10.77
CA VAL A 185 -1.59 -13.01 11.59
C VAL A 185 -1.06 -12.57 12.96
N GLN A 186 -0.18 -13.38 13.55
CA GLN A 186 0.38 -13.11 14.87
C GLN A 186 1.28 -11.88 14.88
N ALA A 187 1.93 -11.53 13.77
CA ALA A 187 2.67 -10.27 13.62
C ALA A 187 1.73 -9.06 13.68
N ILE A 188 0.61 -9.14 12.96
CA ILE A 188 -0.42 -8.08 12.99
C ILE A 188 -0.99 -7.92 14.40
N GLY A 189 -1.32 -9.04 15.07
CA GLY A 189 -1.80 -9.03 16.45
C GLY A 189 -0.77 -8.44 17.42
N ALA A 190 0.50 -8.84 17.33
CA ALA A 190 1.57 -8.33 18.18
C ALA A 190 1.75 -6.81 18.04
N MET A 191 1.75 -6.28 16.81
CA MET A 191 1.85 -4.83 16.57
C MET A 191 0.58 -4.07 17.01
N ALA A 192 -0.62 -4.67 16.83
CA ALA A 192 -1.89 -4.03 17.16
C ALA A 192 -2.13 -3.91 18.67
N TYR A 193 -1.81 -4.96 19.42
CA TYR A 193 -2.10 -5.01 20.86
C TYR A 193 -0.90 -4.64 21.72
N GLY A 194 0.30 -4.86 21.22
CA GLY A 194 1.53 -4.89 22.00
C GLY A 194 1.70 -6.23 22.70
N THR A 195 2.93 -6.65 22.89
CA THR A 195 3.30 -7.82 23.71
C THR A 195 4.48 -7.43 24.61
N GLU A 196 5.04 -8.39 25.35
CA GLU A 196 6.20 -8.14 26.21
C GLU A 196 7.39 -7.62 25.41
N SER A 197 7.60 -8.13 24.18
CA SER A 197 8.70 -7.74 23.30
C SER A 197 8.31 -6.69 22.26
N VAL A 198 7.12 -6.84 21.64
CA VAL A 198 6.69 -6.02 20.52
C VAL A 198 5.88 -4.81 21.01
N PRO A 199 6.34 -3.57 20.77
CA PRO A 199 5.59 -2.39 21.18
C PRO A 199 4.29 -2.25 20.36
N LYS A 200 3.21 -1.83 21.03
CA LYS A 200 1.97 -1.43 20.35
C LYS A 200 2.24 -0.23 19.44
N VAL A 201 1.72 -0.30 18.22
CA VAL A 201 1.81 0.78 17.22
C VAL A 201 0.46 1.47 17.01
N TYR A 202 0.46 2.60 16.30
CA TYR A 202 -0.75 3.38 16.03
C TYR A 202 -1.30 3.17 14.62
N LYS A 203 -0.44 2.71 13.70
CA LYS A 203 -0.85 2.35 12.34
C LYS A 203 0.04 1.23 11.80
N ILE A 204 -0.56 0.26 11.10
CA ILE A 204 0.12 -0.89 10.50
C ILE A 204 0.09 -0.73 8.98
N PHE A 205 1.24 -0.95 8.36
CA PHE A 205 1.46 -0.90 6.91
C PHE A 205 2.01 -2.23 6.41
N GLY A 206 1.80 -2.51 5.16
CA GLY A 206 2.44 -3.59 4.43
C GLY A 206 1.47 -4.54 3.75
N PRO A 207 1.92 -5.13 2.63
CA PRO A 207 1.18 -6.15 1.90
C PRO A 207 1.17 -7.46 2.69
N GLY A 208 0.32 -8.38 2.29
CA GLY A 208 0.27 -9.71 2.87
C GLY A 208 -0.72 -10.60 2.17
N ASN A 209 -0.69 -11.89 2.48
CA ASN A 209 -1.69 -12.83 1.99
C ASN A 209 -3.07 -12.53 2.61
N GLN A 210 -4.09 -13.25 2.16
CA GLN A 210 -5.48 -13.11 2.63
C GLN A 210 -5.63 -13.15 4.16
N TYR A 211 -4.83 -13.96 4.87
CA TYR A 211 -4.89 -14.05 6.34
C TYR A 211 -4.37 -12.79 7.02
N VAL A 212 -3.27 -12.24 6.50
CA VAL A 212 -2.70 -10.97 6.97
C VAL A 212 -3.67 -9.81 6.67
N MET A 213 -4.28 -9.81 5.49
CA MET A 213 -5.26 -8.78 5.12
C MET A 213 -6.52 -8.86 5.99
N ALA A 214 -7.05 -10.05 6.25
CA ALA A 214 -8.16 -10.26 7.17
C ALA A 214 -7.80 -9.79 8.59
N ALA A 215 -6.59 -10.10 9.07
CA ALA A 215 -6.11 -9.63 10.37
C ALA A 215 -6.04 -8.10 10.44
N LYS A 216 -5.48 -7.44 9.41
CA LYS A 216 -5.45 -5.98 9.33
C LYS A 216 -6.85 -5.37 9.37
N GLN A 217 -7.80 -5.90 8.60
CA GLN A 217 -9.19 -5.44 8.60
C GLN A 217 -9.84 -5.60 9.98
N MET A 218 -9.64 -6.75 10.65
CA MET A 218 -10.22 -7.00 11.98
C MET A 218 -9.68 -6.07 13.05
N VAL A 219 -8.35 -5.85 13.09
CA VAL A 219 -7.77 -4.92 14.07
C VAL A 219 -8.11 -3.46 13.77
N ALA A 220 -8.38 -3.13 12.49
CA ALA A 220 -8.77 -1.78 12.09
C ALA A 220 -10.16 -1.37 12.58
N MET A 221 -11.03 -2.33 12.91
CA MET A 221 -12.37 -2.02 13.43
C MET A 221 -12.33 -1.32 14.79
N HIS A 222 -11.36 -1.64 15.68
CA HIS A 222 -11.37 -1.17 17.05
C HIS A 222 -10.01 -0.85 17.67
N ASP A 223 -8.91 -1.36 17.13
CA ASP A 223 -7.64 -1.40 17.86
C ASP A 223 -6.55 -0.50 17.28
N VAL A 224 -6.34 -0.50 15.94
CA VAL A 224 -5.21 0.19 15.29
C VAL A 224 -5.57 0.58 13.85
N ALA A 225 -5.08 1.72 13.37
CA ALA A 225 -5.28 2.09 11.96
C ALA A 225 -4.44 1.19 11.02
N ILE A 226 -4.88 1.06 9.76
CA ILE A 226 -4.12 0.38 8.70
C ILE A 226 -3.91 1.31 7.50
N ASP A 227 -3.02 0.92 6.60
CA ASP A 227 -2.76 1.63 5.34
C ASP A 227 -4.00 1.66 4.44
N MET A 228 -4.39 0.50 3.90
CA MET A 228 -5.56 0.35 3.04
C MET A 228 -6.01 -1.12 3.01
N PRO A 229 -7.26 -1.38 2.62
CA PRO A 229 -7.68 -2.72 2.21
C PRO A 229 -6.92 -3.10 0.92
N ALA A 230 -6.57 -4.37 0.77
CA ALA A 230 -5.94 -4.89 -0.43
C ALA A 230 -6.43 -6.30 -0.73
N GLY A 231 -6.28 -6.72 -1.96
CA GLY A 231 -6.50 -8.07 -2.45
C GLY A 231 -5.25 -8.58 -3.17
N PRO A 232 -5.41 -9.54 -4.08
CA PRO A 232 -4.34 -10.01 -4.95
C PRO A 232 -3.78 -8.90 -5.83
N SER A 233 -2.52 -9.03 -6.23
CA SER A 233 -1.84 -8.06 -7.09
C SER A 233 -2.36 -8.07 -8.52
N GLU A 234 -2.38 -6.90 -9.16
CA GLU A 234 -2.99 -6.67 -10.46
C GLU A 234 -2.14 -5.77 -11.35
N VAL A 235 -2.08 -6.09 -12.66
CA VAL A 235 -1.61 -5.15 -13.68
C VAL A 235 -2.59 -5.07 -14.85
N GLU A 236 -2.79 -3.87 -15.36
CA GLU A 236 -3.46 -3.62 -16.61
C GLU A 236 -2.52 -2.91 -17.57
N VAL A 237 -2.49 -3.37 -18.81
CA VAL A 237 -1.75 -2.71 -19.89
C VAL A 237 -2.75 -2.20 -20.94
N ILE A 238 -2.73 -0.91 -21.23
CA ILE A 238 -3.37 -0.34 -22.42
C ILE A 238 -2.30 -0.23 -23.50
N ALA A 239 -2.56 -0.81 -24.68
CA ALA A 239 -1.61 -0.81 -25.77
C ALA A 239 -2.29 -0.61 -27.13
N ASP A 240 -1.66 0.13 -28.04
CA ASP A 240 -2.06 0.25 -29.45
C ASP A 240 -1.11 -0.51 -30.38
N GLU A 241 -1.31 -0.40 -31.69
CA GLU A 241 -0.50 -1.09 -32.69
C GLU A 241 0.99 -0.67 -32.69
N THR A 242 1.36 0.39 -31.99
CA THR A 242 2.76 0.88 -31.89
C THR A 242 3.52 0.21 -30.75
N ALA A 243 2.83 -0.46 -29.84
CA ALA A 243 3.44 -1.14 -28.70
C ALA A 243 4.29 -2.34 -29.14
N ASN A 244 5.33 -2.63 -28.34
CA ASN A 244 6.14 -3.81 -28.55
C ASN A 244 5.54 -5.02 -27.84
N PRO A 245 5.06 -6.06 -28.55
CA PRO A 245 4.41 -7.20 -27.93
C PRO A 245 5.28 -7.94 -26.91
N LYS A 246 6.62 -7.89 -27.05
CA LYS A 246 7.55 -8.49 -26.08
C LYS A 246 7.59 -7.72 -24.76
N PHE A 247 7.47 -6.40 -24.81
CA PHE A 247 7.44 -5.58 -23.61
C PHE A 247 6.12 -5.78 -22.86
N VAL A 248 5.00 -5.66 -23.58
CA VAL A 248 3.67 -5.92 -23.01
C VAL A 248 3.60 -7.31 -22.37
N ALA A 249 4.10 -8.35 -23.05
CA ALA A 249 4.12 -9.70 -22.49
C ALA A 249 4.99 -9.82 -21.24
N ALA A 250 6.14 -9.15 -21.20
CA ALA A 250 7.03 -9.13 -20.04
C ALA A 250 6.37 -8.45 -18.84
N ASP A 251 5.68 -7.34 -19.05
CA ASP A 251 4.96 -6.61 -17.99
C ASP A 251 3.76 -7.40 -17.45
N LEU A 252 3.00 -8.09 -18.30
CA LEU A 252 1.95 -8.99 -17.85
C LEU A 252 2.51 -10.15 -17.01
N LEU A 253 3.67 -10.70 -17.40
CA LEU A 253 4.30 -11.83 -16.71
C LEU A 253 4.96 -11.40 -15.39
N SER A 254 5.49 -10.17 -15.28
CA SER A 254 6.08 -9.66 -14.04
C SER A 254 5.06 -9.67 -12.90
N GLN A 255 3.81 -9.33 -13.19
CA GLN A 255 2.73 -9.38 -12.21
C GLN A 255 2.17 -10.80 -12.02
N ALA A 256 2.09 -11.60 -13.09
CA ALA A 256 1.56 -12.96 -13.02
C ALA A 256 2.39 -13.87 -12.09
N GLU A 257 3.68 -13.64 -11.92
CA GLU A 257 4.55 -14.45 -11.05
C GLU A 257 4.44 -14.12 -9.55
N HIS A 258 3.70 -13.06 -9.16
CA HIS A 258 3.54 -12.67 -7.75
C HIS A 258 2.74 -13.70 -6.95
N GLY A 259 1.61 -14.18 -7.48
CA GLY A 259 0.74 -15.13 -6.76
C GLY A 259 -0.24 -15.86 -7.67
N LEU A 260 -0.75 -16.99 -7.19
CA LEU A 260 -1.71 -17.82 -7.94
C LEU A 260 -3.04 -17.10 -8.23
N ASP A 261 -3.35 -16.11 -7.43
CA ASP A 261 -4.56 -15.28 -7.47
C ASP A 261 -4.35 -13.90 -8.11
N SER A 262 -3.13 -13.60 -8.58
CA SER A 262 -2.84 -12.40 -9.37
C SER A 262 -3.69 -12.36 -10.64
N GLN A 263 -3.99 -11.14 -11.12
CA GLN A 263 -4.73 -10.95 -12.35
C GLN A 263 -4.02 -9.94 -13.25
N VAL A 264 -3.85 -10.31 -14.53
CA VAL A 264 -3.26 -9.41 -15.53
C VAL A 264 -4.25 -9.21 -16.68
N VAL A 265 -4.35 -7.96 -17.16
CA VAL A 265 -5.31 -7.55 -18.19
C VAL A 265 -4.58 -6.77 -19.27
N LEU A 266 -4.75 -7.18 -20.53
CA LEU A 266 -4.41 -6.35 -21.68
C LEU A 266 -5.69 -5.77 -22.27
N ILE A 267 -5.69 -4.47 -22.53
CA ILE A 267 -6.72 -3.77 -23.31
C ILE A 267 -6.06 -3.17 -24.53
N THR A 268 -6.53 -3.52 -25.72
CA THR A 268 -5.96 -3.01 -26.97
C THR A 268 -7.03 -2.78 -28.04
N THR A 269 -6.75 -1.88 -28.98
CA THR A 269 -7.55 -1.66 -30.20
C THR A 269 -7.02 -2.46 -31.39
N SER A 270 -5.86 -3.15 -31.24
CA SER A 270 -5.20 -3.90 -32.30
C SER A 270 -5.33 -5.41 -32.11
N GLU A 271 -6.13 -6.06 -32.94
CA GLU A 271 -6.23 -7.53 -32.93
C GLU A 271 -4.90 -8.20 -33.26
N LYS A 272 -4.09 -7.58 -34.11
CA LYS A 272 -2.73 -8.06 -34.42
C LYS A 272 -1.88 -8.08 -33.16
N LEU A 273 -1.81 -6.97 -32.43
CA LEU A 273 -1.02 -6.86 -31.20
C LEU A 273 -1.53 -7.87 -30.16
N LEU A 274 -2.85 -8.01 -29.98
CA LEU A 274 -3.44 -8.98 -29.04
C LEU A 274 -2.93 -10.40 -29.30
N ASN A 275 -2.89 -10.82 -30.58
CA ASN A 275 -2.42 -12.15 -30.95
C ASN A 275 -0.90 -12.30 -30.77
N GLU A 276 -0.12 -11.27 -31.10
CA GLU A 276 1.34 -11.25 -30.88
C GLU A 276 1.70 -11.30 -29.39
N VAL A 277 0.99 -10.56 -28.55
CA VAL A 277 1.18 -10.58 -27.08
C VAL A 277 0.83 -11.97 -26.51
N GLU A 278 -0.28 -12.58 -26.94
CA GLU A 278 -0.61 -13.93 -26.47
C GLU A 278 0.51 -14.94 -26.83
N TYR A 279 1.06 -14.86 -28.04
CA TYR A 279 2.18 -15.69 -28.43
C TYR A 279 3.43 -15.42 -27.58
N GLU A 280 3.77 -14.15 -27.37
CA GLU A 280 4.94 -13.77 -26.56
C GLU A 280 4.79 -14.16 -25.08
N VAL A 281 3.61 -14.05 -24.49
CA VAL A 281 3.34 -14.55 -23.13
C VAL A 281 3.67 -16.03 -23.03
N GLN A 282 3.20 -16.86 -23.95
CA GLN A 282 3.50 -18.29 -23.94
C GLN A 282 5.00 -18.58 -24.13
N HIS A 283 5.64 -17.82 -25.02
CA HIS A 283 7.07 -17.97 -25.30
C HIS A 283 7.96 -17.59 -24.11
N GLN A 284 7.62 -16.51 -23.40
CA GLN A 284 8.40 -16.03 -22.26
C GLN A 284 8.10 -16.80 -20.97
N LEU A 285 6.86 -17.22 -20.76
CA LEU A 285 6.42 -17.99 -19.59
C LEU A 285 7.32 -19.20 -19.30
N SER A 286 7.66 -19.99 -20.34
CA SER A 286 8.47 -21.19 -20.19
C SER A 286 9.90 -20.96 -19.69
N ARG A 287 10.36 -19.72 -19.67
CA ARG A 287 11.71 -19.31 -19.23
C ARG A 287 11.76 -18.78 -17.81
N LEU A 288 10.60 -18.55 -17.18
CA LEU A 288 10.51 -18.03 -15.82
C LEU A 288 10.82 -19.12 -14.79
N GLN A 289 11.55 -18.78 -13.74
CA GLN A 289 11.77 -19.69 -12.61
C GLN A 289 10.46 -20.04 -11.90
N ARG A 290 9.52 -19.09 -11.84
CA ARG A 290 8.20 -19.22 -11.19
C ARG A 290 7.07 -19.48 -12.18
N TRP A 291 7.37 -20.11 -13.33
CA TRP A 291 6.42 -20.32 -14.42
C TRP A 291 5.11 -21.00 -13.99
N GLN A 292 5.13 -21.92 -13.03
CA GLN A 292 3.94 -22.61 -12.54
C GLN A 292 2.97 -21.68 -11.82
N ILE A 293 3.50 -20.69 -11.08
CA ILE A 293 2.68 -19.67 -10.42
C ILE A 293 2.08 -18.74 -11.47
N ALA A 294 2.90 -18.26 -12.39
CA ALA A 294 2.45 -17.37 -13.47
C ALA A 294 1.41 -18.06 -14.36
N GLU A 295 1.62 -19.31 -14.75
CA GLU A 295 0.66 -20.10 -15.55
C GLU A 295 -0.72 -20.15 -14.88
N LYS A 296 -0.75 -20.41 -13.58
CA LYS A 296 -1.99 -20.48 -12.82
C LYS A 296 -2.68 -19.12 -12.71
N SER A 297 -1.93 -18.05 -12.48
CA SER A 297 -2.42 -16.67 -12.48
C SER A 297 -3.05 -16.29 -13.83
N LEU A 298 -2.43 -16.72 -14.95
CA LEU A 298 -2.94 -16.46 -16.29
C LEU A 298 -4.33 -17.08 -16.57
N GLU A 299 -4.77 -18.09 -15.81
CA GLU A 299 -6.14 -18.61 -15.92
C GLU A 299 -7.20 -17.55 -15.54
N ASN A 300 -6.88 -16.65 -14.61
CA ASN A 300 -7.74 -15.56 -14.17
C ASN A 300 -7.63 -14.31 -15.06
N SER A 301 -6.73 -14.30 -16.01
CA SER A 301 -6.26 -13.13 -16.76
C SER A 301 -6.94 -12.98 -18.13
N LYS A 302 -6.92 -11.77 -18.69
CA LYS A 302 -7.73 -11.42 -19.86
C LYS A 302 -6.94 -10.66 -20.91
N LEU A 303 -7.30 -10.92 -22.20
CA LEU A 303 -6.88 -10.13 -23.35
C LEU A 303 -8.17 -9.53 -23.97
N ILE A 304 -8.31 -8.22 -23.95
CA ILE A 304 -9.53 -7.52 -24.31
C ILE A 304 -9.27 -6.65 -25.53
N LEU A 305 -10.06 -6.90 -26.61
CA LEU A 305 -10.06 -6.06 -27.78
C LEU A 305 -11.26 -5.10 -27.72
N VAL A 306 -10.98 -3.81 -27.79
CA VAL A 306 -11.97 -2.72 -27.76
C VAL A 306 -11.99 -1.95 -29.09
N LYS A 307 -13.01 -1.10 -29.31
CA LYS A 307 -13.19 -0.38 -30.56
C LYS A 307 -12.22 0.77 -30.71
N ASP A 308 -11.96 1.49 -29.63
CA ASP A 308 -11.16 2.72 -29.60
C ASP A 308 -10.56 2.94 -28.21
N MET A 309 -9.68 3.93 -28.09
CA MET A 309 -9.00 4.25 -26.84
C MET A 309 -9.92 4.93 -25.81
N ASP A 310 -11.02 5.54 -26.21
CA ASP A 310 -11.97 6.08 -25.25
C ASP A 310 -12.70 4.94 -24.52
N GLU A 311 -13.10 3.88 -25.24
CA GLU A 311 -13.62 2.66 -24.62
C GLU A 311 -12.58 1.97 -23.72
N ALA A 312 -11.29 1.96 -24.12
CA ALA A 312 -10.21 1.44 -23.28
C ALA A 312 -10.11 2.17 -21.94
N ILE A 313 -10.12 3.51 -21.97
CA ILE A 313 -10.05 4.34 -20.75
C ILE A 313 -11.30 4.19 -19.88
N GLU A 314 -12.50 4.11 -20.48
CA GLU A 314 -13.71 3.85 -19.71
C GLU A 314 -13.64 2.50 -18.97
N LEU A 315 -13.15 1.45 -19.63
CA LEU A 315 -12.98 0.12 -19.07
C LEU A 315 -11.92 0.14 -17.94
N THR A 316 -10.80 0.81 -18.17
CA THR A 316 -9.74 1.03 -17.17
C THR A 316 -10.26 1.71 -15.92
N ASN A 317 -11.00 2.81 -16.07
CA ASN A 317 -11.57 3.53 -14.94
C ASN A 317 -12.63 2.70 -14.19
N GLU A 318 -13.34 1.80 -14.88
CA GLU A 318 -14.25 0.85 -14.24
C GLU A 318 -13.49 -0.27 -13.51
N TYR A 319 -12.42 -0.79 -14.10
CA TYR A 319 -11.58 -1.81 -13.47
C TYR A 319 -10.80 -1.23 -12.29
N ALA A 320 -10.27 -0.01 -12.41
CA ALA A 320 -9.45 0.66 -11.40
C ALA A 320 -8.26 -0.21 -10.94
N PRO A 321 -7.29 -0.45 -11.85
CA PRO A 321 -6.17 -1.35 -11.61
C PRO A 321 -5.22 -0.85 -10.53
N GLU A 322 -4.51 -1.76 -9.88
CA GLU A 322 -3.37 -1.46 -9.01
C GLU A 322 -2.26 -0.78 -9.80
N HIS A 323 -1.77 -1.46 -10.84
CA HIS A 323 -0.77 -0.95 -11.77
C HIS A 323 -1.41 -0.77 -13.14
N LEU A 324 -1.25 0.41 -13.73
CA LEU A 324 -1.69 0.72 -15.09
C LEU A 324 -0.48 1.09 -15.94
N ILE A 325 -0.22 0.33 -17.00
CA ILE A 325 0.80 0.65 -18.00
C ILE A 325 0.11 1.16 -19.26
N ILE A 326 0.56 2.28 -19.81
CA ILE A 326 0.03 2.86 -21.05
C ILE A 326 1.14 2.84 -22.11
N GLU A 327 1.11 1.84 -22.99
CA GLU A 327 2.01 1.65 -24.12
C GLU A 327 1.33 2.03 -25.44
N THR A 328 1.04 3.30 -25.62
CA THR A 328 0.42 3.83 -26.83
C THR A 328 1.23 5.00 -27.38
N LYS A 329 0.98 5.37 -28.64
CA LYS A 329 1.60 6.54 -29.24
C LYS A 329 1.30 7.82 -28.45
N ASP A 330 0.05 7.99 -28.04
CA ASP A 330 -0.44 9.21 -27.39
C ASP A 330 -0.66 9.01 -25.87
N TYR A 331 0.24 8.25 -25.22
CA TYR A 331 0.12 7.85 -23.80
C TYR A 331 -0.08 9.02 -22.84
N MET A 332 0.51 10.19 -23.09
CA MET A 332 0.34 11.37 -22.22
C MET A 332 -1.09 11.92 -22.26
N GLU A 333 -1.72 11.95 -23.46
CA GLU A 333 -3.10 12.39 -23.60
C GLU A 333 -4.08 11.41 -22.91
N LEU A 334 -3.82 10.11 -23.05
CA LEU A 334 -4.62 9.08 -22.38
C LEU A 334 -4.46 9.14 -20.87
N ALA A 335 -3.26 9.42 -20.37
CA ALA A 335 -2.99 9.54 -18.94
C ALA A 335 -3.87 10.60 -18.25
N GLU A 336 -4.15 11.73 -18.92
CA GLU A 336 -5.02 12.80 -18.40
C GLU A 336 -6.49 12.35 -18.23
N LYS A 337 -6.91 11.29 -18.92
CA LYS A 337 -8.27 10.73 -18.82
C LYS A 337 -8.39 9.64 -17.74
N VAL A 338 -7.27 9.21 -17.14
CA VAL A 338 -7.27 8.20 -16.07
C VAL A 338 -7.65 8.86 -14.75
N VAL A 339 -8.69 8.33 -14.11
CA VAL A 339 -9.17 8.81 -12.81
C VAL A 339 -9.09 7.74 -11.72
N ASN A 340 -8.97 6.48 -12.08
CA ASN A 340 -8.95 5.35 -11.15
C ASN A 340 -7.79 4.39 -11.48
N ALA A 341 -6.65 4.57 -10.82
CA ALA A 341 -5.52 3.64 -10.84
C ALA A 341 -4.67 3.82 -9.57
N GLY A 342 -4.00 2.78 -9.13
CA GLY A 342 -3.06 2.87 -8.00
C GLY A 342 -1.77 3.58 -8.39
N SER A 343 -1.17 3.20 -9.52
CA SER A 343 0.00 3.83 -10.13
C SER A 343 -0.07 3.73 -11.65
N VAL A 344 0.44 4.74 -12.37
CA VAL A 344 0.41 4.80 -13.84
C VAL A 344 1.83 4.87 -14.40
N PHE A 345 2.14 3.98 -15.35
CA PHE A 345 3.43 3.82 -16.00
C PHE A 345 3.30 4.24 -17.47
N LEU A 346 4.13 5.16 -17.93
CA LEU A 346 3.92 5.88 -19.18
C LEU A 346 5.00 5.55 -20.22
N GLY A 347 4.57 5.01 -21.35
CA GLY A 347 5.41 4.71 -22.51
C GLY A 347 6.21 3.40 -22.35
N SER A 348 6.79 2.95 -23.46
CA SER A 348 7.39 1.62 -23.63
C SER A 348 8.65 1.34 -22.79
N TYR A 349 9.25 2.36 -22.16
CA TYR A 349 10.44 2.21 -21.31
C TYR A 349 10.15 2.33 -19.82
N THR A 350 8.86 2.27 -19.43
CA THR A 350 8.44 2.40 -18.03
C THR A 350 7.72 1.11 -17.58
N PRO A 351 8.47 0.01 -17.39
CA PRO A 351 7.88 -1.24 -16.92
C PRO A 351 7.40 -1.11 -15.48
N GLU A 352 6.45 -1.96 -15.07
CA GLU A 352 5.99 -2.07 -13.69
C GLU A 352 7.16 -2.20 -12.69
N SER A 353 8.15 -3.04 -13.04
CA SER A 353 9.35 -3.27 -12.21
C SER A 353 10.12 -1.98 -11.88
N ALA A 354 10.02 -0.92 -12.69
CA ALA A 354 10.65 0.36 -12.36
C ALA A 354 10.03 0.97 -11.10
N GLY A 355 8.70 0.95 -10.99
CA GLY A 355 7.96 1.41 -9.81
C GLY A 355 8.18 0.51 -8.60
N ASP A 356 8.23 -0.80 -8.83
CA ASP A 356 8.41 -1.77 -7.76
C ASP A 356 9.77 -1.70 -7.07
N TYR A 357 10.80 -1.28 -7.78
CA TYR A 357 12.16 -1.33 -7.23
C TYR A 357 12.84 0.03 -7.10
N ALA A 358 12.86 0.87 -8.14
CA ALA A 358 13.89 1.91 -8.18
C ALA A 358 13.48 3.28 -8.73
N SER A 359 12.32 3.47 -9.36
CA SER A 359 11.92 4.78 -9.93
C SER A 359 11.70 5.85 -8.85
N GLY A 360 11.25 5.44 -7.67
CA GLY A 360 11.05 6.32 -6.52
C GLY A 360 9.60 6.45 -6.06
N THR A 361 8.62 6.00 -6.85
CA THR A 361 7.22 5.85 -6.44
C THR A 361 7.06 4.73 -5.42
N ASN A 362 5.84 4.47 -4.96
CA ASN A 362 5.57 3.43 -3.97
C ASN A 362 4.77 2.29 -4.60
N HIS A 363 5.16 1.05 -4.34
CA HIS A 363 4.48 -0.13 -4.84
C HIS A 363 3.41 -0.69 -3.90
N THR A 364 3.24 -0.11 -2.71
CA THR A 364 2.14 -0.49 -1.82
C THR A 364 0.89 0.27 -2.25
N LEU A 365 0.11 -0.35 -3.11
CA LEU A 365 -0.97 0.26 -3.87
C LEU A 365 -2.33 -0.39 -3.52
N PRO A 366 -3.45 0.32 -3.73
CA PRO A 366 -4.77 -0.27 -3.59
C PRO A 366 -5.05 -1.24 -4.73
N THR A 367 -5.45 -2.46 -4.39
CA THR A 367 -5.88 -3.51 -5.32
C THR A 367 -7.39 -3.68 -5.29
N ASN A 368 -7.92 -4.64 -6.02
CA ASN A 368 -9.34 -5.04 -5.98
C ASN A 368 -10.34 -3.88 -6.20
N GLY A 369 -9.98 -2.93 -7.08
CA GLY A 369 -10.80 -1.76 -7.40
C GLY A 369 -10.80 -0.68 -6.30
N TYR A 370 -10.07 -0.86 -5.21
CA TYR A 370 -9.97 0.15 -4.16
C TYR A 370 -9.27 1.43 -4.62
N ALA A 371 -8.60 1.43 -5.77
CA ALA A 371 -8.06 2.65 -6.37
C ALA A 371 -9.13 3.72 -6.70
N LYS A 372 -10.41 3.34 -6.71
CA LYS A 372 -11.56 4.28 -6.79
C LYS A 372 -11.68 5.18 -5.55
N ALA A 373 -11.12 4.80 -4.40
CA ALA A 373 -11.31 5.50 -3.13
C ALA A 373 -10.04 5.65 -2.28
N TYR A 374 -9.01 4.87 -2.55
CA TYR A 374 -7.76 4.88 -1.79
C TYR A 374 -6.57 5.21 -2.69
N SER A 375 -5.65 5.98 -2.16
CA SER A 375 -4.34 6.21 -2.78
C SER A 375 -3.33 5.17 -2.33
N GLY A 376 -2.31 4.93 -3.14
CA GLY A 376 -1.12 4.19 -2.72
C GLY A 376 -0.42 4.83 -1.54
N VAL A 377 0.47 4.09 -0.90
CA VAL A 377 1.28 4.61 0.22
C VAL A 377 2.13 5.79 -0.27
N SER A 378 2.07 6.87 0.48
CA SER A 378 2.81 8.11 0.24
C SER A 378 3.26 8.69 1.57
N LEU A 379 3.91 9.85 1.55
CA LEU A 379 4.28 10.54 2.79
C LEU A 379 3.04 10.88 3.65
N ASP A 380 1.91 11.22 3.01
CA ASP A 380 0.66 11.52 3.69
C ASP A 380 0.12 10.33 4.50
N SER A 381 0.47 9.09 4.12
CA SER A 381 0.06 7.90 4.85
C SER A 381 0.67 7.81 6.25
N PHE A 382 1.83 8.46 6.48
CA PHE A 382 2.60 8.44 7.72
C PHE A 382 2.47 9.71 8.57
N ILE A 383 1.67 10.69 8.13
CA ILE A 383 1.46 11.94 8.85
C ILE A 383 -0.01 12.10 9.28
N ARG A 384 -0.22 12.96 10.26
CA ARG A 384 -1.55 13.49 10.64
C ARG A 384 -1.52 14.99 10.47
N LYS A 385 -2.61 15.55 9.96
CA LYS A 385 -2.79 17.00 9.84
C LYS A 385 -3.68 17.46 10.97
N ILE A 386 -3.10 18.24 11.90
CA ILE A 386 -3.79 18.82 13.04
C ILE A 386 -4.22 20.22 12.67
N THR A 387 -5.49 20.53 12.86
CA THR A 387 -6.03 21.89 12.66
C THR A 387 -5.78 22.76 13.88
N PHE A 388 -5.40 24.00 13.62
CA PHE A 388 -5.23 25.05 14.61
C PHE A 388 -6.13 26.22 14.25
N GLN A 389 -6.68 26.86 15.27
CA GLN A 389 -7.52 28.05 15.15
C GLN A 389 -7.07 29.05 16.18
N GLU A 390 -6.94 30.31 15.76
CA GLU A 390 -6.64 31.45 16.61
C GLU A 390 -7.67 32.53 16.32
N ILE A 391 -8.39 32.94 17.36
CA ILE A 391 -9.40 34.03 17.28
C ILE A 391 -9.01 35.10 18.30
N ASN A 392 -8.74 36.29 17.82
CA ASN A 392 -8.45 37.43 18.69
C ASN A 392 -9.74 38.13 19.15
N ARG A 393 -9.60 39.25 19.87
CA ARG A 393 -10.73 40.01 20.43
C ARG A 393 -11.69 40.51 19.35
N GLU A 394 -11.16 40.99 18.25
CA GLU A 394 -11.94 41.49 17.11
C GLU A 394 -12.62 40.32 16.37
N GLY A 395 -11.89 39.22 16.12
CA GLY A 395 -12.43 38.04 15.49
C GLY A 395 -13.63 37.46 16.23
N ILE A 396 -13.60 37.38 17.58
CA ILE A 396 -14.76 36.87 18.33
C ILE A 396 -15.95 37.82 18.26
N GLN A 397 -15.73 39.15 18.15
CA GLN A 397 -16.81 40.10 17.92
C GLN A 397 -17.44 39.94 16.54
N ASN A 398 -16.62 39.61 15.53
CA ASN A 398 -17.08 39.44 14.16
C ASN A 398 -17.84 38.11 13.96
N ILE A 399 -17.31 36.97 14.46
CA ILE A 399 -17.90 35.65 14.22
C ILE A 399 -18.87 35.20 15.32
N GLY A 400 -18.74 35.74 16.54
CA GLY A 400 -19.48 35.30 17.72
C GLY A 400 -21.00 35.33 17.57
N PRO A 401 -21.62 36.41 17.05
CA PRO A 401 -23.07 36.46 16.86
C PRO A 401 -23.61 35.32 15.97
N ALA A 402 -22.86 34.96 14.90
CA ALA A 402 -23.24 33.84 14.03
C ALA A 402 -23.19 32.52 14.78
N ILE A 403 -22.16 32.27 15.59
CA ILE A 403 -22.03 31.04 16.39
C ILE A 403 -23.18 30.95 17.40
N GLU A 404 -23.53 32.03 18.08
CA GLU A 404 -24.65 32.04 19.03
C GLU A 404 -25.98 31.66 18.36
N VAL A 405 -26.25 32.20 17.16
CA VAL A 405 -27.46 31.90 16.41
C VAL A 405 -27.47 30.44 15.98
N MET A 406 -26.38 29.91 15.42
CA MET A 406 -26.30 28.53 14.98
C MET A 406 -26.45 27.54 16.14
N ALA A 407 -25.71 27.76 17.23
CA ALA A 407 -25.77 26.90 18.42
C ALA A 407 -27.17 26.89 19.07
N ALA A 408 -27.87 28.02 19.08
CA ALA A 408 -29.23 28.13 19.58
C ALA A 408 -30.22 27.28 18.73
N HIS A 409 -30.09 27.32 17.40
CA HIS A 409 -30.94 26.54 16.50
C HIS A 409 -30.64 25.04 16.55
N GLU A 410 -29.40 24.65 16.86
CA GLU A 410 -29.04 23.27 17.14
C GLU A 410 -29.40 22.81 18.58
N GLN A 411 -29.98 23.68 19.40
CA GLN A 411 -30.35 23.44 20.80
C GLN A 411 -29.13 23.10 21.69
N LEU A 412 -27.96 23.67 21.35
CA LEU A 412 -26.69 23.46 22.05
C LEU A 412 -26.36 24.69 22.93
N ASP A 413 -27.10 24.89 24.02
CA ASP A 413 -26.99 26.08 24.89
C ASP A 413 -25.60 26.27 25.50
N ALA A 414 -24.88 25.19 25.81
CA ALA A 414 -23.53 25.29 26.34
C ALA A 414 -22.54 25.82 25.30
N HIS A 415 -22.70 25.44 24.01
CA HIS A 415 -21.89 25.96 22.90
C HIS A 415 -22.16 27.45 22.68
N LYS A 416 -23.44 27.86 22.69
CA LYS A 416 -23.84 29.27 22.64
C LYS A 416 -23.21 30.05 23.78
N ASN A 417 -23.39 29.55 25.02
CA ASN A 417 -22.89 30.25 26.21
C ASN A 417 -21.36 30.41 26.22
N ALA A 418 -20.62 29.46 25.64
CA ALA A 418 -19.16 29.54 25.52
C ALA A 418 -18.73 30.80 24.72
N VAL A 419 -19.54 31.23 23.78
CA VAL A 419 -19.31 32.47 23.01
C VAL A 419 -19.90 33.68 23.72
N SER A 420 -21.13 33.60 24.26
CA SER A 420 -21.83 34.70 24.93
C SER A 420 -21.02 35.29 26.10
N VAL A 421 -20.38 34.44 26.93
CA VAL A 421 -19.55 34.92 28.05
C VAL A 421 -18.31 35.68 27.57
N ARG A 422 -17.75 35.31 26.42
CA ARG A 422 -16.61 36.03 25.82
C ARG A 422 -17.04 37.36 25.27
N LEU A 423 -18.13 37.42 24.50
CA LEU A 423 -18.69 38.66 23.96
C LEU A 423 -19.08 39.64 25.08
N ASN A 424 -19.69 39.11 26.16
CA ASN A 424 -20.07 39.95 27.31
C ASN A 424 -18.86 40.51 28.06
N SER A 425 -17.73 39.80 28.09
CA SER A 425 -16.49 40.31 28.70
C SER A 425 -15.81 41.45 27.91
N LEU A 426 -16.29 41.72 26.69
CA LEU A 426 -15.77 42.78 25.82
C LEU A 426 -16.53 44.08 25.94
N LYS A 427 -17.70 44.01 26.55
CA LYS A 427 -18.53 45.19 26.89
C LYS A 427 -17.99 45.88 28.14
#